data_b897fbfe72bc690f0fd0d5029f80140f
#
_entry.id   b897fbfe72bc690f0fd0d5029f80140f
#
_cell.length_a   1.000
_cell.length_b   1.000
_cell.length_c   1.000
_cell.angle_alpha   90.00
_cell.angle_beta   90.00
_cell.angle_gamma   90.00
#
_symmetry.space_group_name_H-M   'P 1'
#
loop_
_entity.id
_entity.type
_entity.pdbx_description
1 polymer ?
#
loop_
_entity_poly.entity_id
_entity_poly.type
_entity_poly.pdbx_seq_one_letter_code
_entity_poly.pdbx_strand_id
1 'polypeptide(L)'
;MSEAQIKTRRRSLRIWINIPVRASGKDADGKDFSEDTQTTVVNAHGGLLFLQQPVKVGSDFLLTNRDTKEEQPCRVVTLRGPLTDKGMDIGIEFLLPSPHFWGVDFPPAY
;
A
#
# COMPACT_ATOMS: atom_id res chain seq x y z
N MET A 1 27.10 3.85 -17.17
CA MET A 1 26.88 3.16 -15.94
C MET A 1 25.46 3.29 -15.43
N SER A 2 24.65 2.47 -15.88
CA SER A 2 23.23 2.63 -15.60
C SER A 2 22.77 1.95 -14.31
N GLU A 3 23.55 1.04 -13.75
CA GLU A 3 23.10 0.34 -12.55
C GLU A 3 22.88 1.26 -11.38
N ALA A 4 23.73 2.25 -11.22
CA ALA A 4 23.57 3.20 -10.12
C ALA A 4 22.27 3.94 -10.26
N GLN A 5 21.87 4.30 -11.47
CA GLN A 5 20.63 5.00 -11.72
C GLN A 5 19.44 4.12 -11.44
N ILE A 6 19.51 2.86 -11.83
CA ILE A 6 18.42 1.92 -11.56
C ILE A 6 18.22 1.74 -10.07
N LYS A 7 19.28 1.62 -9.32
CA LYS A 7 19.21 1.42 -7.88
C LYS A 7 18.60 2.61 -7.17
N THR A 8 18.86 3.82 -7.66
CA THR A 8 18.32 5.02 -7.01
C THR A 8 16.84 5.24 -7.22
N ARG A 9 16.21 4.47 -8.10
CA ARG A 9 14.77 4.59 -8.32
C ARG A 9 13.95 4.06 -7.16
N ARG A 10 14.51 3.23 -6.32
CA ARG A 10 13.81 2.65 -5.19
C ARG A 10 14.53 2.98 -3.93
N ARG A 11 13.77 3.37 -2.93
CA ARG A 11 14.32 3.66 -1.61
C ARG A 11 14.44 2.40 -0.77
N SER A 12 13.78 1.32 -1.15
CA SER A 12 13.87 0.04 -0.45
C SER A 12 13.50 -1.09 -1.39
N LEU A 13 13.83 -2.30 -1.00
CA LEU A 13 13.47 -3.50 -1.73
C LEU A 13 11.98 -3.77 -1.59
N ARG A 14 11.43 -4.44 -2.59
CA ARG A 14 10.06 -4.94 -2.57
C ARG A 14 10.07 -6.36 -2.09
N ILE A 15 9.07 -6.71 -1.31
CA ILE A 15 8.90 -8.07 -0.81
C ILE A 15 7.49 -8.53 -1.19
N TRP A 16 7.41 -9.69 -1.84
CA TRP A 16 6.14 -10.31 -2.20
C TRP A 16 5.61 -11.06 -1.00
N ILE A 17 4.61 -10.53 -0.34
CA ILE A 17 4.06 -11.13 0.86
C ILE A 17 2.62 -10.65 1.05
N ASN A 18 1.77 -11.56 1.52
CA ASN A 18 0.38 -11.24 1.83
C ASN A 18 0.27 -10.96 3.32
N ILE A 19 0.08 -9.69 3.66
CA ILE A 19 -0.10 -9.26 5.03
C ILE A 19 -1.56 -8.84 5.18
N PRO A 20 -2.31 -9.40 6.13
CA PRO A 20 -3.70 -9.03 6.31
C PRO A 20 -3.82 -7.60 6.82
N VAL A 21 -4.64 -6.81 6.16
CA VAL A 21 -4.84 -5.40 6.50
C VAL A 21 -6.32 -5.05 6.43
N ARG A 22 -6.66 -3.93 7.07
CA ARG A 22 -7.97 -3.29 6.94
C ARG A 22 -7.76 -1.88 6.41
N ALA A 23 -8.46 -1.56 5.34
CA ALA A 23 -8.46 -0.21 4.78
C ALA A 23 -9.77 0.47 5.18
N SER A 24 -9.68 1.65 5.76
CA SER A 24 -10.85 2.41 6.23
C SER A 24 -10.74 3.85 5.78
N GLY A 25 -11.80 4.38 5.22
CA GLY A 25 -11.81 5.77 4.78
C GLY A 25 -13.01 6.05 3.91
N LYS A 26 -12.81 6.91 2.91
CA LYS A 26 -13.87 7.26 1.97
C LYS A 26 -13.53 6.73 0.60
N ASP A 27 -14.53 6.18 -0.07
CA ASP A 27 -14.38 5.70 -1.43
C ASP A 27 -14.44 6.86 -2.45
N ALA A 28 -14.42 6.51 -3.73
CA ALA A 28 -14.43 7.51 -4.81
C ALA A 28 -15.69 8.37 -4.82
N ASP A 29 -16.78 7.87 -4.24
CA ASP A 29 -18.05 8.59 -4.14
C ASP A 29 -18.21 9.34 -2.83
N GLY A 30 -17.20 9.34 -1.99
CA GLY A 30 -17.23 10.01 -0.70
C GLY A 30 -17.95 9.25 0.40
N LYS A 31 -18.25 7.98 0.18
CA LYS A 31 -18.91 7.13 1.18
C LYS A 31 -17.88 6.46 2.06
N ASP A 32 -18.20 6.33 3.33
CA ASP A 32 -17.34 5.60 4.26
C ASP A 32 -17.28 4.13 3.91
N PHE A 33 -16.09 3.56 4.01
CA PHE A 33 -15.90 2.13 3.81
C PHE A 33 -14.89 1.58 4.82
N SER A 34 -14.96 0.29 5.03
CA SER A 34 -13.97 -0.47 5.79
C SER A 34 -13.92 -1.84 5.15
N GLU A 35 -12.73 -2.22 4.70
CA GLU A 35 -12.57 -3.47 3.96
C GLU A 35 -11.35 -4.21 4.47
N ASP A 36 -11.54 -5.50 4.77
CA ASP A 36 -10.43 -6.39 5.10
C ASP A 36 -9.89 -6.96 3.81
N THR A 37 -8.57 -6.87 3.64
CA THR A 37 -7.90 -7.36 2.45
C THR A 37 -6.49 -7.79 2.82
N GLN A 38 -5.62 -7.88 1.83
CA GLN A 38 -4.24 -8.24 2.07
C GLN A 38 -3.35 -7.58 1.03
N THR A 39 -2.07 -7.49 1.37
CA THR A 39 -1.08 -6.95 0.45
C THR A 39 -0.65 -8.01 -0.55
N THR A 40 -0.08 -7.55 -1.66
CA THR A 40 0.59 -8.41 -2.64
C THR A 40 2.09 -8.19 -2.57
N VAL A 41 2.48 -6.93 -2.50
CA VAL A 41 3.87 -6.49 -2.45
C VAL A 41 3.96 -5.39 -1.43
N VAL A 42 5.03 -5.37 -0.64
CA VAL A 42 5.26 -4.30 0.33
C VAL A 42 6.70 -3.80 0.21
N ASN A 43 6.89 -2.54 0.63
CA ASN A 43 8.21 -1.97 0.85
C ASN A 43 8.17 -1.10 2.09
N ALA A 44 9.29 -0.46 2.43
CA ALA A 44 9.38 0.32 3.67
C ALA A 44 8.43 1.53 3.69
N HIS A 45 7.93 1.96 2.54
CA HIS A 45 7.16 3.20 2.41
C HIS A 45 5.70 2.98 2.02
N GLY A 46 5.30 1.74 1.75
CA GLY A 46 3.94 1.44 1.32
C GLY A 46 3.84 0.06 0.70
N GLY A 47 2.96 -0.09 -0.28
CA GLY A 47 2.78 -1.39 -0.92
C GLY A 47 1.63 -1.40 -1.91
N LEU A 48 1.34 -2.59 -2.40
CA LEU A 48 0.18 -2.86 -3.25
C LEU A 48 -0.82 -3.68 -2.46
N LEU A 49 -2.07 -3.31 -2.53
CA LEU A 49 -3.14 -4.11 -1.96
C LEU A 49 -4.34 -4.14 -2.90
N PHE A 50 -5.17 -5.15 -2.72
CA PHE A 50 -6.35 -5.34 -3.54
C PHE A 50 -7.55 -4.75 -2.81
N LEU A 51 -8.30 -3.87 -3.47
CA LEU A 51 -9.50 -3.30 -2.89
C LEU A 51 -10.68 -3.52 -3.81
N GLN A 52 -11.83 -3.89 -3.23
CA GLN A 52 -13.08 -3.95 -3.93
C GLN A 52 -13.72 -2.58 -4.04
N GLN A 53 -13.52 -1.73 -3.04
CA GLN A 53 -14.08 -0.39 -3.02
C GLN A 53 -13.33 0.51 -3.99
N PRO A 54 -14.04 1.23 -4.86
CA PRO A 54 -13.38 2.16 -5.78
C PRO A 54 -12.78 3.33 -5.00
N VAL A 55 -11.52 3.64 -5.30
CA VAL A 55 -10.82 4.76 -4.69
C VAL A 55 -10.13 5.55 -5.79
N LYS A 56 -9.70 6.77 -5.47
CA LYS A 56 -9.03 7.68 -6.41
C LYS A 56 -7.59 7.88 -6.00
N VAL A 57 -6.72 8.08 -6.99
CA VAL A 57 -5.37 8.54 -6.74
C VAL A 57 -5.44 9.86 -5.97
N GLY A 58 -4.63 9.99 -4.93
CA GLY A 58 -4.64 11.15 -4.06
C GLY A 58 -5.55 11.04 -2.86
N SER A 59 -6.40 10.02 -2.78
CA SER A 59 -7.25 9.79 -1.62
C SER A 59 -6.43 9.26 -0.46
N ASP A 60 -6.76 9.71 0.74
CA ASP A 60 -6.15 9.24 1.98
C ASP A 60 -7.10 8.30 2.69
N PHE A 61 -6.52 7.31 3.36
CA PHE A 61 -7.31 6.41 4.20
C PHE A 61 -6.41 5.82 5.28
N LEU A 62 -7.03 5.17 6.25
CA LEU A 62 -6.30 4.54 7.35
C LEU A 62 -6.08 3.07 7.04
N LEU A 63 -4.85 2.63 7.18
CA LEU A 63 -4.49 1.22 7.00
C LEU A 63 -4.14 0.63 8.36
N THR A 64 -4.75 -0.50 8.67
CA THR A 64 -4.48 -1.24 9.91
C THR A 64 -3.84 -2.56 9.55
N ASN A 65 -2.68 -2.85 10.12
CA ASN A 65 -2.06 -4.18 10.03
C ASN A 65 -2.81 -5.07 11.02
N ARG A 66 -3.51 -6.07 10.51
CA ARG A 66 -4.39 -6.88 11.37
C ARG A 66 -3.63 -7.83 12.29
N ASP A 67 -2.35 -8.10 11.98
CA ASP A 67 -1.51 -8.93 12.83
C ASP A 67 -0.99 -8.15 14.04
N THR A 68 -0.53 -6.92 13.83
CA THR A 68 0.08 -6.12 14.88
C THR A 68 -0.87 -5.13 15.52
N LYS A 69 -1.99 -4.81 14.85
CA LYS A 69 -2.97 -3.78 15.23
C LYS A 69 -2.45 -2.37 15.08
N GLU A 70 -1.30 -2.18 14.46
CA GLU A 70 -0.79 -0.84 14.18
C GLU A 70 -1.59 -0.20 13.06
N GLU A 71 -1.73 1.12 13.13
CA GLU A 71 -2.47 1.91 12.15
C GLU A 71 -1.55 2.95 11.53
N GLN A 72 -1.77 3.24 10.25
CA GLN A 72 -0.96 4.21 9.54
C GLN A 72 -1.81 4.89 8.48
N PRO A 73 -1.85 6.24 8.47
CA PRO A 73 -2.51 6.93 7.36
C PRO A 73 -1.69 6.76 6.09
N CYS A 74 -2.37 6.54 4.98
CA CYS A 74 -1.72 6.34 3.70
C CYS A 74 -2.50 7.01 2.59
N ARG A 75 -1.87 7.12 1.43
CA ARG A 75 -2.44 7.76 0.26
C ARG A 75 -2.37 6.82 -0.93
N VAL A 76 -3.42 6.81 -1.73
CA VAL A 76 -3.43 6.10 -3.00
C VAL A 76 -2.55 6.85 -3.97
N VAL A 77 -1.49 6.22 -4.46
CA VAL A 77 -0.55 6.85 -5.39
C VAL A 77 -0.67 6.30 -6.79
N THR A 78 -1.24 5.11 -6.96
CA THR A 78 -1.43 4.54 -8.29
C THR A 78 -2.58 3.53 -8.28
N LEU A 79 -3.24 3.40 -9.42
CA LEU A 79 -4.23 2.36 -9.66
C LEU A 79 -3.60 1.41 -10.68
N ARG A 80 -3.59 0.12 -10.35
CA ARG A 80 -2.90 -0.89 -11.15
C ARG A 80 -3.92 -1.80 -11.83
N GLY A 81 -4.02 -1.66 -13.13
CA GLY A 81 -4.91 -2.46 -13.95
C GLY A 81 -6.34 -1.96 -13.94
N PRO A 82 -7.20 -2.63 -14.69
CA PRO A 82 -8.60 -2.21 -14.77
C PRO A 82 -9.35 -2.60 -13.50
N LEU A 83 -10.36 -1.82 -13.16
CA LEU A 83 -11.31 -2.19 -12.12
C LEU A 83 -12.16 -3.35 -12.65
N THR A 84 -12.18 -4.43 -11.90
CA THR A 84 -13.03 -5.58 -12.21
C THR A 84 -14.19 -5.63 -11.22
N ASP A 85 -15.12 -6.55 -11.41
CA ASP A 85 -16.21 -6.78 -10.47
C ASP A 85 -15.70 -7.28 -9.12
N LYS A 86 -14.48 -7.77 -9.07
CA LYS A 86 -13.84 -8.23 -7.81
C LYS A 86 -13.01 -7.15 -7.15
N GLY A 87 -12.66 -6.09 -7.87
CA GLY A 87 -11.82 -5.03 -7.37
C GLY A 87 -10.60 -4.78 -8.24
N MET A 88 -9.61 -4.09 -7.70
CA MET A 88 -8.36 -3.81 -8.42
C MET A 88 -7.22 -3.65 -7.44
N ASP A 89 -6.00 -3.81 -7.95
CA ASP A 89 -4.79 -3.54 -7.18
C ASP A 89 -4.56 -2.05 -7.11
N ILE A 90 -4.22 -1.56 -5.93
CA ILE A 90 -3.86 -0.16 -5.74
C ILE A 90 -2.49 -0.06 -5.07
N GLY A 91 -1.73 0.96 -5.46
CA GLY A 91 -0.49 1.29 -4.79
C GLY A 91 -0.73 2.37 -3.77
N ILE A 92 -0.20 2.17 -2.57
CA ILE A 92 -0.34 3.12 -1.48
C ILE A 92 1.02 3.51 -0.93
N GLU A 93 1.08 4.69 -0.34
CA GLU A 93 2.27 5.21 0.30
C GLU A 93 1.88 5.73 1.68
N PHE A 94 2.70 5.44 2.68
CA PHE A 94 2.48 5.94 4.04
C PHE A 94 2.67 7.46 4.05
N LEU A 95 1.81 8.17 4.77
CA LEU A 95 1.95 9.62 4.93
C LEU A 95 3.05 9.98 5.93
N LEU A 96 3.35 9.08 6.85
CA LEU A 96 4.41 9.25 7.83
C LEU A 96 5.39 8.09 7.70
N PRO A 97 6.69 8.30 7.90
CA PRO A 97 7.64 7.20 7.86
C PRO A 97 7.26 6.09 8.83
N SER A 98 7.20 4.87 8.35
CA SER A 98 6.80 3.73 9.17
C SER A 98 7.47 2.45 8.66
N PRO A 99 8.81 2.37 8.72
CA PRO A 99 9.53 1.27 8.08
C PRO A 99 9.26 -0.09 8.70
N HIS A 100 8.67 -0.14 9.90
CA HIS A 100 8.39 -1.40 10.59
C HIS A 100 6.91 -1.77 10.61
N PHE A 101 6.08 -1.00 9.91
CA PHE A 101 4.63 -1.23 9.92
C PHE A 101 4.27 -2.64 9.48
N TRP A 102 5.00 -3.17 8.50
CA TRP A 102 4.71 -4.49 7.94
C TRP A 102 5.26 -5.64 8.79
N GLY A 103 6.14 -5.35 9.75
CA GLY A 103 6.74 -6.37 10.58
C GLY A 103 7.87 -7.15 9.92
N VAL A 104 8.38 -6.67 8.80
CA VAL A 104 9.52 -7.29 8.11
C VAL A 104 10.59 -6.24 7.85
N ASP A 105 11.82 -6.67 7.68
CA ASP A 105 12.94 -5.79 7.43
C ASP A 105 13.09 -5.53 5.94
N PHE A 106 13.42 -4.28 5.60
CA PHE A 106 13.62 -3.88 4.22
C PHE A 106 15.04 -3.30 4.10
N PRO A 107 16.01 -4.12 3.65
CA PRO A 107 17.33 -3.55 3.41
C PRO A 107 17.27 -2.51 2.31
N PRO A 108 18.14 -1.49 2.35
CA PRO A 108 18.17 -0.48 1.29
C PRO A 108 18.48 -1.10 -0.05
N ALA A 109 17.88 -0.55 -1.10
CA ALA A 109 18.15 -0.95 -2.48
C ALA A 109 19.20 -0.03 -3.07
N TYR A 110 20.38 -0.55 -3.42
CA TYR A 110 21.43 0.26 -4.04
C TYR A 110 22.50 -0.58 -4.72
#